data_d9ad45c9048093edfc1239f9461d7b0f
#
_entry.id   d9ad45c9048093edfc1239f9461d7b0f
#
_cell.length_a   1.000
_cell.length_b   1.000
_cell.length_c   1.000
_cell.angle_alpha   90.00
_cell.angle_beta   90.00
_cell.angle_gamma   90.00
#
_symmetry.space_group_name_H-M   'P 1'
#
loop_
_entity.id
_entity.type
_entity.pdbx_description
1 polymer ?
#
loop_
_entity_poly.entity_id
_entity_poly.type
_entity_poly.pdbx_seq_one_letter_code
_entity_poly.pdbx_strand_id
1 'polypeptide(L)'
;MGDAPHQPQPPKIEPPLGMYPGRLDDRGRVKLPASFLQYFGALGETRFFVTSLDRRIAQIYTIPAWRETEKWLATFRADAKAARNVAFNAADLGAEADLDNQGRILFSTELRRELGIENQPVRLYAYRTRIEVLSDKIYQERRAEASANPADDVTKLDEAGLP
;
A
#
# COMPACT_ATOMS: atom_id res chain seq x y z
N MET A 1 -1.72 -18.87 45.08
CA MET A 1 -1.28 -18.03 43.95
C MET A 1 -2.33 -18.16 42.86
N GLY A 2 -3.15 -17.13 42.69
CA GLY A 2 -4.16 -17.14 41.65
C GLY A 2 -3.53 -16.69 40.33
N ASP A 3 -3.74 -17.45 39.26
CA ASP A 3 -3.45 -16.96 37.93
C ASP A 3 -4.27 -15.68 37.69
N ALA A 4 -3.60 -14.60 37.30
CA ALA A 4 -4.30 -13.40 36.89
C ALA A 4 -5.28 -13.77 35.77
N PRO A 5 -6.53 -13.30 35.80
CA PRO A 5 -7.48 -13.63 34.75
C PRO A 5 -6.87 -13.17 33.40
N HIS A 6 -6.75 -14.11 32.48
CA HIS A 6 -6.30 -13.83 31.13
C HIS A 6 -7.31 -12.87 30.51
N GLN A 7 -6.94 -11.58 30.47
CA GLN A 7 -7.76 -10.60 29.75
C GLN A 7 -7.66 -10.94 28.26
N PRO A 8 -8.81 -11.16 27.58
CA PRO A 8 -8.77 -11.37 26.16
C PRO A 8 -8.11 -10.16 25.49
N GLN A 9 -7.07 -10.40 24.69
CA GLN A 9 -6.45 -9.35 23.91
C GLN A 9 -7.49 -8.79 22.94
N PRO A 10 -7.54 -7.44 22.74
CA PRO A 10 -8.45 -6.87 21.75
C PRO A 10 -8.17 -7.50 20.37
N PRO A 11 -9.22 -7.74 19.54
CA PRO A 11 -9.01 -8.31 18.22
C PRO A 11 -8.01 -7.47 17.43
N LYS A 12 -7.05 -8.14 16.81
CA LYS A 12 -6.06 -7.48 15.96
C LYS A 12 -6.76 -6.93 14.72
N ILE A 13 -6.56 -5.64 14.44
CA ILE A 13 -7.08 -5.00 13.24
C ILE A 13 -6.15 -5.37 12.08
N GLU A 14 -6.69 -6.08 11.09
CA GLU A 14 -5.93 -6.55 9.95
C GLU A 14 -6.43 -5.90 8.66
N PRO A 15 -5.52 -5.64 7.69
CA PRO A 15 -5.93 -5.06 6.41
C PRO A 15 -6.78 -6.04 5.60
N PRO A 16 -7.63 -5.53 4.69
CA PRO A 16 -8.44 -6.37 3.82
C PRO A 16 -7.59 -7.31 2.96
N LEU A 17 -8.11 -8.49 2.72
CA LEU A 17 -7.51 -9.47 1.82
C LEU A 17 -7.99 -9.25 0.38
N GLY A 18 -7.17 -9.63 -0.59
CA GLY A 18 -7.52 -9.59 -2.00
C GLY A 18 -7.19 -8.28 -2.69
N MET A 19 -7.46 -8.25 -3.99
CA MET A 19 -7.19 -7.12 -4.86
C MET A 19 -8.50 -6.53 -5.37
N TYR A 20 -8.59 -5.20 -5.38
CA TYR A 20 -9.82 -4.48 -5.68
C TYR A 20 -9.64 -3.57 -6.89
N PRO A 21 -10.61 -3.50 -7.80
CA PRO A 21 -10.59 -2.51 -8.87
C PRO A 21 -10.89 -1.12 -8.31
N GLY A 22 -10.30 -0.11 -8.93
CA GLY A 22 -10.55 1.28 -8.63
C GLY A 22 -10.31 2.14 -9.86
N ARG A 23 -10.40 3.46 -9.69
CA ARG A 23 -10.15 4.41 -10.77
C ARG A 23 -9.68 5.74 -10.19
N LEU A 24 -8.65 6.32 -10.79
CA LEU A 24 -8.37 7.74 -10.63
C LEU A 24 -9.44 8.50 -11.42
N ASP A 25 -10.16 9.40 -10.76
CA ASP A 25 -11.13 10.23 -11.45
C ASP A 25 -10.43 11.40 -12.18
N ASP A 26 -11.20 12.23 -12.88
CA ASP A 26 -10.70 13.37 -13.64
C ASP A 26 -10.07 14.47 -12.76
N ARG A 27 -10.28 14.40 -11.44
CA ARG A 27 -9.68 15.32 -10.47
C ARG A 27 -8.55 14.69 -9.65
N GLY A 28 -8.14 13.48 -10.03
CA GLY A 28 -7.01 12.79 -9.39
C GLY A 28 -7.33 12.12 -8.07
N ARG A 29 -8.58 11.75 -7.82
CA ARG A 29 -9.00 11.10 -6.59
C ARG A 29 -9.31 9.63 -6.84
N VAL A 30 -8.95 8.78 -5.89
CA VAL A 30 -9.32 7.37 -5.86
C VAL A 30 -10.33 7.15 -4.75
N LYS A 31 -11.46 6.53 -5.07
CA LYS A 31 -12.41 6.09 -4.04
C LYS A 31 -11.92 4.76 -3.47
N LEU A 32 -11.76 4.70 -2.15
CA LEU A 32 -11.37 3.47 -1.48
C LEU A 32 -12.55 2.49 -1.42
N PRO A 33 -12.30 1.19 -1.64
CA PRO A 33 -13.31 0.16 -1.39
C PRO A 33 -13.82 0.17 0.03
N ALA A 34 -15.07 -0.25 0.24
CA ALA A 34 -15.72 -0.23 1.56
C ALA A 34 -14.92 -0.97 2.64
N SER A 35 -14.27 -2.09 2.29
CA SER A 35 -13.44 -2.85 3.22
C SER A 35 -12.22 -2.06 3.72
N PHE A 36 -11.63 -1.22 2.87
CA PHE A 36 -10.53 -0.34 3.28
C PHE A 36 -11.02 0.81 4.17
N LEU A 37 -12.19 1.36 3.86
CA LEU A 37 -12.79 2.40 4.71
C LEU A 37 -13.09 1.87 6.11
N GLN A 38 -13.60 0.66 6.21
CA GLN A 38 -13.82 -0.02 7.50
C GLN A 38 -12.50 -0.23 8.25
N TYR A 39 -11.46 -0.69 7.55
CA TYR A 39 -10.15 -0.92 8.13
C TYR A 39 -9.55 0.36 8.70
N PHE A 40 -9.52 1.44 7.92
CA PHE A 40 -8.99 2.73 8.39
C PHE A 40 -9.86 3.35 9.47
N GLY A 41 -11.18 3.19 9.39
CA GLY A 41 -12.09 3.60 10.45
C GLY A 41 -11.82 2.90 11.78
N ALA A 42 -11.54 1.60 11.73
CA ALA A 42 -11.16 0.83 12.92
C ALA A 42 -9.81 1.27 13.50
N LEU A 43 -8.86 1.71 12.65
CA LEU A 43 -7.58 2.26 13.08
C LEU A 43 -7.70 3.71 13.58
N GLY A 44 -8.82 4.39 13.31
CA GLY A 44 -8.99 5.80 13.62
C GLY A 44 -8.18 6.73 12.71
N GLU A 45 -7.83 6.29 11.51
CA GLU A 45 -6.97 7.03 10.59
C GLU A 45 -7.77 7.66 9.45
N THR A 46 -7.58 8.98 9.27
CA THR A 46 -8.25 9.76 8.21
C THR A 46 -7.27 10.56 7.37
N ARG A 47 -6.00 10.61 7.75
CA ARG A 47 -4.95 11.31 7.03
C ARG A 47 -3.90 10.32 6.54
N PHE A 48 -3.46 10.50 5.29
CA PHE A 48 -2.58 9.57 4.59
C PHE A 48 -1.41 10.29 3.97
N PHE A 49 -0.35 9.54 3.73
CA PHE A 49 0.76 9.94 2.88
C PHE A 49 0.70 9.09 1.60
N VAL A 50 0.51 9.75 0.46
CA VAL A 50 0.38 9.12 -0.86
C VAL A 50 1.63 9.41 -1.65
N THR A 51 2.34 8.37 -2.09
CA THR A 51 3.65 8.52 -2.72
C THR A 51 3.95 7.37 -3.68
N SER A 52 5.17 7.33 -4.19
CA SER A 52 5.73 6.17 -4.89
C SER A 52 7.18 5.97 -4.47
N LEU A 53 7.51 4.76 -4.04
CA LEU A 53 8.86 4.40 -3.62
C LEU A 53 9.78 4.11 -4.81
N ASP A 54 9.22 3.63 -5.93
CA ASP A 54 9.96 3.13 -7.09
C ASP A 54 9.64 3.89 -8.40
N ARG A 55 8.83 4.94 -8.33
CA ARG A 55 8.35 5.72 -9.48
C ARG A 55 7.52 4.91 -10.50
N ARG A 56 7.00 3.74 -10.08
CA ARG A 56 6.17 2.88 -10.93
C ARG A 56 4.82 2.56 -10.31
N ILE A 57 4.79 2.32 -9.02
CA ILE A 57 3.61 1.92 -8.26
C ILE A 57 3.36 2.98 -7.19
N ALA A 58 2.11 3.42 -7.03
CA ALA A 58 1.75 4.32 -5.94
C ALA A 58 1.53 3.53 -4.65
N GLN A 59 1.85 4.15 -3.52
CA GLN A 59 1.57 3.62 -2.20
C GLN A 59 0.75 4.62 -1.40
N ILE A 60 -0.23 4.11 -0.64
CA ILE A 60 -1.00 4.87 0.33
C ILE A 60 -0.64 4.35 1.72
N TYR A 61 -0.08 5.22 2.55
CA TYR A 61 0.27 4.93 3.95
C TYR A 61 -0.64 5.72 4.88
N THR A 62 -1.00 5.15 6.03
CA THR A 62 -1.40 5.99 7.16
C THR A 62 -0.19 6.78 7.63
N ILE A 63 -0.40 7.92 8.29
CA ILE A 63 0.75 8.71 8.78
C ILE A 63 1.62 7.92 9.75
N PRO A 64 1.07 7.19 10.75
CA PRO A 64 1.91 6.37 11.63
C PRO A 64 2.72 5.30 10.86
N ALA A 65 2.11 4.61 9.89
CA ALA A 65 2.82 3.61 9.10
C ALA A 65 3.95 4.23 8.26
N TRP A 66 3.72 5.42 7.70
CA TRP A 66 4.77 6.13 6.97
C TRP A 66 5.93 6.53 7.89
N ARG A 67 5.64 7.06 9.07
CA ARG A 67 6.70 7.43 10.04
C ARG A 67 7.58 6.24 10.44
N GLU A 68 6.98 5.06 10.61
CA GLU A 68 7.73 3.82 10.85
C GLU A 68 8.62 3.45 9.65
N THR A 69 8.10 3.55 8.45
CA THR A 69 8.86 3.29 7.21
C THR A 69 10.00 4.28 7.05
N GLU A 70 9.75 5.55 7.27
CA GLU A 70 10.75 6.63 7.19
C GLU A 70 11.89 6.38 8.18
N LYS A 71 11.56 6.02 9.40
CA LYS A 71 12.52 5.67 10.44
C LYS A 71 13.37 4.47 10.04
N TRP A 72 12.74 3.44 9.50
CA TRP A 72 13.45 2.24 9.02
C TRP A 72 14.43 2.61 7.91
N LEU A 73 14.01 3.39 6.92
CA LEU A 73 14.87 3.86 5.82
C LEU A 73 16.08 4.64 6.34
N ALA A 74 15.87 5.50 7.35
CA ALA A 74 16.94 6.31 7.94
C ALA A 74 17.98 5.49 8.68
N THR A 75 17.63 4.32 9.18
CA THR A 75 18.51 3.47 10.00
C THR A 75 19.06 2.25 9.24
N PHE A 76 18.59 1.97 8.04
CA PHE A 76 19.05 0.82 7.26
C PHE A 76 20.48 1.04 6.75
N ARG A 77 21.38 0.11 7.08
CA ARG A 77 22.83 0.23 6.80
C ARG A 77 23.34 -0.69 5.70
N ALA A 78 22.70 -1.85 5.49
CA ALA A 78 23.19 -2.85 4.54
C ALA A 78 23.26 -2.30 3.09
N ASP A 79 22.35 -1.40 2.72
CA ASP A 79 22.36 -0.66 1.45
C ASP A 79 21.83 0.75 1.68
N ALA A 80 22.68 1.61 2.24
CA ALA A 80 22.31 2.98 2.58
C ALA A 80 21.97 3.82 1.36
N LYS A 81 22.58 3.54 0.20
CA LYS A 81 22.29 4.24 -1.04
C LYS A 81 20.87 3.92 -1.53
N ALA A 82 20.48 2.65 -1.53
CA ALA A 82 19.11 2.25 -1.90
C ALA A 82 18.09 2.88 -0.97
N ALA A 83 18.35 2.88 0.34
CA ALA A 83 17.44 3.50 1.31
C ALA A 83 17.28 5.00 1.08
N ARG A 84 18.37 5.73 0.78
CA ARG A 84 18.30 7.15 0.46
C ARG A 84 17.55 7.43 -0.83
N ASN A 85 17.72 6.60 -1.86
CA ASN A 85 17.01 6.75 -3.13
C ASN A 85 15.51 6.56 -2.94
N VAL A 86 15.11 5.56 -2.17
CA VAL A 86 13.70 5.31 -1.85
C VAL A 86 13.11 6.49 -1.06
N ALA A 87 13.82 6.97 -0.05
CA ALA A 87 13.40 8.13 0.73
C ALA A 87 13.25 9.38 -0.13
N PHE A 88 14.17 9.61 -1.06
CA PHE A 88 14.10 10.73 -2.00
C PHE A 88 12.89 10.62 -2.92
N ASN A 89 12.65 9.46 -3.51
CA ASN A 89 11.48 9.23 -4.37
C ASN A 89 10.19 9.51 -3.60
N ALA A 90 10.12 9.01 -2.38
CA ALA A 90 8.94 9.21 -1.54
C ALA A 90 8.70 10.68 -1.24
N ALA A 91 9.74 11.46 -0.96
CA ALA A 91 9.63 12.89 -0.69
C ALA A 91 9.27 13.68 -1.96
N ASP A 92 9.90 13.34 -3.09
CA ASP A 92 9.70 14.03 -4.35
C ASP A 92 8.28 13.89 -4.91
N LEU A 93 7.70 12.68 -4.81
CA LEU A 93 6.39 12.37 -5.37
C LEU A 93 5.26 12.38 -4.32
N GLY A 94 5.60 12.45 -3.04
CA GLY A 94 4.66 12.28 -1.96
C GLY A 94 3.93 13.54 -1.57
N ALA A 95 2.69 13.37 -1.12
CA ALA A 95 1.88 14.42 -0.51
C ALA A 95 0.94 13.83 0.53
N GLU A 96 0.68 14.60 1.58
CA GLU A 96 -0.37 14.26 2.52
C GLU A 96 -1.75 14.47 1.90
N ALA A 97 -2.70 13.62 2.24
CA ALA A 97 -4.07 13.71 1.77
C ALA A 97 -5.04 13.28 2.88
N ASP A 98 -6.12 14.03 3.02
CA ASP A 98 -7.20 13.65 3.92
C ASP A 98 -8.23 12.79 3.16
N LEU A 99 -8.83 11.85 3.86
CA LEU A 99 -9.97 11.12 3.36
C LEU A 99 -11.16 12.07 3.28
N ASP A 100 -11.76 12.23 2.09
CA ASP A 100 -12.92 13.10 1.94
C ASP A 100 -14.22 12.43 2.42
N ASN A 101 -15.32 13.19 2.44
CA ASN A 101 -16.63 12.71 2.92
C ASN A 101 -17.21 11.56 2.08
N GLN A 102 -16.68 11.33 0.88
CA GLN A 102 -17.13 10.26 -0.01
C GLN A 102 -16.13 9.09 -0.06
N GLY A 103 -15.15 9.06 0.85
CA GLY A 103 -14.18 7.99 0.93
C GLY A 103 -13.12 8.04 -0.18
N ARG A 104 -12.78 9.23 -0.66
CA ARG A 104 -11.79 9.42 -1.73
C ARG A 104 -10.51 10.03 -1.18
N ILE A 105 -9.39 9.66 -1.79
CA ILE A 105 -8.05 10.18 -1.49
C ILE A 105 -7.49 10.84 -2.75
N LEU A 106 -6.97 12.07 -2.60
CA LEU A 106 -6.35 12.83 -3.68
C LEU A 106 -4.89 12.37 -3.89
N PHE A 107 -4.53 12.12 -5.15
CA PHE A 107 -3.16 11.92 -5.59
C PHE A 107 -2.63 13.23 -6.17
N SER A 108 -1.40 13.60 -5.82
CA SER A 108 -0.81 14.85 -6.35
C SER A 108 -0.65 14.79 -7.88
N THR A 109 -0.61 15.96 -8.51
CA THR A 109 -0.42 16.06 -9.96
C THR A 109 0.91 15.46 -10.40
N GLU A 110 1.98 15.68 -9.64
CA GLU A 110 3.31 15.14 -9.92
C GLU A 110 3.30 13.61 -9.90
N LEU A 111 2.68 13.01 -8.90
CA LEU A 111 2.58 11.55 -8.77
C LEU A 111 1.78 10.97 -9.95
N ARG A 112 0.64 11.55 -10.27
CA ARG A 112 -0.21 11.06 -11.36
C ARG A 112 0.49 11.11 -12.70
N ARG A 113 1.25 12.19 -12.97
CA ARG A 113 2.02 12.37 -14.21
C ARG A 113 3.17 11.38 -14.31
N GLU A 114 3.92 11.22 -13.22
CA GLU A 114 5.05 10.27 -13.18
C GLU A 114 4.58 8.84 -13.47
N LEU A 115 3.44 8.44 -12.91
CA LEU A 115 2.93 7.08 -13.07
C LEU A 115 2.03 6.91 -14.31
N GLY A 116 1.64 8.00 -14.98
CA GLY A 116 0.77 7.94 -16.14
C GLY A 116 -0.63 7.40 -15.85
N ILE A 117 -1.19 7.71 -14.67
CA ILE A 117 -2.45 7.14 -14.20
C ILE A 117 -3.62 8.13 -14.18
N GLU A 118 -3.49 9.30 -14.79
CA GLU A 118 -4.55 10.30 -14.84
C GLU A 118 -5.80 9.73 -15.51
N ASN A 119 -6.93 9.80 -14.81
CA ASN A 119 -8.24 9.30 -15.29
C ASN A 119 -8.18 7.86 -15.80
N GLN A 120 -7.46 6.98 -15.11
CA GLN A 120 -7.20 5.61 -15.50
C GLN A 120 -7.73 4.61 -14.46
N PRO A 121 -8.10 3.38 -14.91
CA PRO A 121 -8.37 2.29 -13.97
C PRO A 121 -7.09 1.91 -13.23
N VAL A 122 -7.26 1.52 -11.98
CA VAL A 122 -6.18 1.06 -11.10
C VAL A 122 -6.61 -0.19 -10.35
N ARG A 123 -5.64 -0.87 -9.73
CA ARG A 123 -5.88 -1.99 -8.81
C ARG A 123 -5.26 -1.66 -7.47
N LEU A 124 -6.00 -1.96 -6.40
CA LEU A 124 -5.58 -1.68 -5.03
C LEU A 124 -5.51 -2.98 -4.24
N TYR A 125 -4.43 -3.17 -3.50
CA TYR A 125 -4.34 -4.26 -2.53
C TYR A 125 -3.49 -3.86 -1.33
N ALA A 126 -3.80 -4.42 -0.18
CA ALA A 126 -2.99 -4.23 1.02
C ALA A 126 -1.72 -5.07 0.92
N TYR A 127 -0.58 -4.43 1.16
CA TYR A 127 0.72 -5.09 1.22
C TYR A 127 1.49 -4.56 2.43
N ARG A 128 1.75 -5.42 3.41
CA ARG A 128 2.35 -5.02 4.68
C ARG A 128 1.52 -3.91 5.35
N THR A 129 2.09 -2.74 5.59
CA THR A 129 1.44 -1.62 6.28
C THR A 129 0.93 -0.54 5.32
N ARG A 130 0.81 -0.86 4.03
CA ARG A 130 0.44 0.10 3.00
C ARG A 130 -0.54 -0.48 1.99
N ILE A 131 -1.17 0.39 1.22
CA ILE A 131 -1.93 -0.02 0.03
C ILE A 131 -1.04 0.22 -1.19
N GLU A 132 -0.87 -0.82 -2.00
CA GLU A 132 -0.27 -0.70 -3.32
C GLU A 132 -1.35 -0.34 -4.33
N VAL A 133 -1.07 0.65 -5.18
CA VAL A 133 -1.99 1.10 -6.24
C VAL A 133 -1.28 0.95 -7.57
N LEU A 134 -1.74 -0.01 -8.39
CA LEU A 134 -1.13 -0.34 -9.67
C LEU A 134 -1.94 0.26 -10.81
N SER A 135 -1.25 0.84 -11.80
CA SER A 135 -1.88 1.15 -13.09
C SER A 135 -2.31 -0.15 -13.76
N ASP A 136 -3.21 -0.06 -14.74
CA ASP A 136 -3.60 -1.24 -15.52
C ASP A 136 -2.39 -1.87 -16.23
N LYS A 137 -1.49 -1.07 -16.77
CA LYS A 137 -0.26 -1.55 -17.40
C LYS A 137 0.60 -2.38 -16.44
N ILE A 138 0.89 -1.86 -15.26
CA ILE A 138 1.68 -2.57 -14.24
C ILE A 138 0.94 -3.82 -13.76
N TYR A 139 -0.38 -3.72 -13.57
CA TYR A 139 -1.18 -4.87 -13.19
C TYR A 139 -1.08 -6.01 -14.23
N GLN A 140 -1.20 -5.70 -15.52
CA GLN A 140 -1.08 -6.70 -16.58
C GLN A 140 0.33 -7.31 -16.65
N GLU A 141 1.37 -6.49 -16.50
CA GLU A 141 2.76 -6.96 -16.44
C GLU A 141 2.97 -7.93 -15.27
N ARG A 142 2.52 -7.56 -14.07
CA ARG A 142 2.63 -8.40 -12.87
C ARG A 142 1.83 -9.70 -13.01
N ARG A 143 0.63 -9.60 -13.56
CA ARG A 143 -0.22 -10.77 -13.80
C ARG A 143 0.43 -11.76 -14.76
N ALA A 144 0.99 -11.27 -15.86
CA ALA A 144 1.69 -12.10 -16.84
C ALA A 144 2.89 -12.81 -16.21
N GLU A 145 3.69 -12.08 -15.42
CA GLU A 145 4.85 -12.65 -14.72
C GLU A 145 4.44 -13.69 -13.69
N ALA A 146 3.45 -13.38 -12.85
CA ALA A 146 2.98 -14.27 -11.79
C ALA A 146 2.29 -15.53 -12.35
N SER A 147 1.69 -15.46 -13.52
CA SER A 147 0.96 -16.58 -14.13
C SER A 147 1.80 -17.39 -15.15
N ALA A 148 3.09 -17.13 -15.28
CA ALA A 148 3.95 -17.83 -16.24
C ALA A 148 4.16 -19.30 -15.86
N ASN A 149 4.49 -19.61 -14.60
CA ASN A 149 4.77 -20.96 -14.11
C ASN A 149 4.19 -21.14 -12.68
N PRO A 150 2.88 -20.95 -12.47
CA PRO A 150 2.33 -20.90 -11.11
C PRO A 150 2.42 -22.23 -10.36
N ALA A 151 2.26 -23.35 -11.04
CA ALA A 151 2.34 -24.67 -10.40
C ALA A 151 3.76 -24.96 -9.89
N ASP A 152 4.79 -24.62 -10.69
CA ASP A 152 6.18 -24.79 -10.30
C ASP A 152 6.54 -23.88 -9.11
N ASP A 153 6.05 -22.65 -9.11
CA ASP A 153 6.28 -21.71 -8.03
C ASP A 153 5.69 -22.23 -6.71
N VAL A 154 4.46 -22.74 -6.75
CA VAL A 154 3.80 -23.34 -5.57
C VAL A 154 4.61 -24.56 -5.08
N THR A 155 5.05 -25.44 -5.99
CA THR A 155 5.83 -26.62 -5.62
C THR A 155 7.13 -26.24 -4.90
N LYS A 156 7.85 -25.24 -5.42
CA LYS A 156 9.08 -24.75 -4.78
C LYS A 156 8.85 -24.23 -3.37
N LEU A 157 7.75 -23.50 -3.17
CA LEU A 157 7.42 -22.94 -1.87
C LEU A 157 6.90 -24.02 -0.92
N ASP A 158 6.14 -25.01 -1.41
CA ASP A 158 5.69 -26.15 -0.61
C ASP A 158 6.88 -26.92 -0.06
N GLU A 159 7.91 -27.17 -0.88
CA GLU A 159 9.17 -27.82 -0.47
C GLU A 159 9.90 -26.99 0.59
N ALA A 160 9.75 -25.67 0.57
CA ALA A 160 10.37 -24.77 1.54
C ALA A 160 9.50 -24.56 2.80
N GLY A 161 8.31 -25.14 2.87
CA GLY A 161 7.45 -25.10 4.05
C GLY A 161 6.24 -24.17 3.97
N LEU A 162 5.75 -23.85 2.78
CA LEU A 162 4.50 -23.09 2.63
C LEU A 162 3.40 -23.80 3.44
N PRO A 163 2.75 -23.06 4.41
CA PRO A 163 1.73 -23.67 5.27
C PRO A 163 0.43 -24.01 4.55
#